data_9fd2f36683058b4ed1f4c5d6ae105f12
#
_entry.id   9fd2f36683058b4ed1f4c5d6ae105f12
#
_cell.length_a   1.000
_cell.length_b   1.000
_cell.length_c   1.000
_cell.angle_alpha   90.00
_cell.angle_beta   90.00
_cell.angle_gamma   90.00
#
_symmetry.space_group_name_H-M   'P 1'
#
loop_
_entity.id
_entity.type
_entity.pdbx_description
1 polymer ?
#
loop_
_entity_poly.entity_id
_entity_poly.type
_entity_poly.pdbx_seq_one_letter_code
_entity_poly.pdbx_strand_id
1 'polypeptide(L)'
;MMETLSTMDILPVSTTIALLLTQTTMSDKLFLWVEQYRPKTIEECILPDSTKKVFEGFLKQGEIPNLLLSGGAGVGKTTVAKALCNQLGSDILVINGSDEGRFLETVRNTCKVYASTVSLTSKARHKVILIDEADNTTPDVQLLLRALVEEFQKNCRFIFTCNYKNKIIAPLHSRCSVIDFQTPSAEKPQIARAFFTRIKDILDIEKIKYEEKVVAAVVQKFYPDFRRT
;
A
#
# COMPACT_ATOMS: atom_id res chain seq x y z
N MET A 1 15.16 -62.87 34.60
CA MET A 1 15.23 -61.40 34.57
C MET A 1 15.08 -60.98 33.11
N MET A 2 13.86 -60.67 32.69
CA MET A 2 13.56 -60.17 31.36
C MET A 2 12.97 -58.77 31.54
N GLU A 3 13.72 -57.78 31.13
CA GLU A 3 13.29 -56.38 31.13
C GLU A 3 12.33 -56.14 29.97
N THR A 4 11.18 -55.58 30.29
CA THR A 4 10.14 -55.19 29.37
C THR A 4 10.52 -53.86 28.71
N LEU A 5 10.76 -53.90 27.41
CA LEU A 5 10.90 -52.71 26.57
C LEU A 5 9.54 -52.02 26.42
N SER A 6 9.48 -50.79 26.94
CA SER A 6 8.35 -49.87 26.77
C SER A 6 8.14 -49.52 25.31
N THR A 7 6.96 -49.80 24.79
CA THR A 7 6.48 -49.37 23.48
C THR A 7 6.27 -47.84 23.53
N MET A 8 7.11 -47.12 22.83
CA MET A 8 6.84 -45.69 22.48
C MET A 8 5.64 -45.66 21.54
N ASP A 9 4.53 -45.08 22.00
CA ASP A 9 3.38 -44.74 21.16
C ASP A 9 3.78 -43.71 20.10
N ILE A 10 4.04 -44.18 18.89
CA ILE A 10 4.22 -43.32 17.72
C ILE A 10 2.84 -42.88 17.29
N LEU A 11 2.52 -41.60 17.55
CA LEU A 11 1.30 -41.00 17.06
C LEU A 11 1.23 -41.09 15.52
N PRO A 12 0.07 -41.40 14.94
CA PRO A 12 -0.07 -41.52 13.50
C PRO A 12 0.30 -40.24 12.79
N VAL A 13 0.99 -40.34 11.67
CA VAL A 13 1.53 -39.21 10.85
C VAL A 13 0.44 -38.18 10.52
N SER A 14 -0.81 -38.61 10.38
CA SER A 14 -1.96 -37.74 10.18
C SER A 14 -2.22 -36.78 11.38
N THR A 15 -1.99 -37.26 12.59
CA THR A 15 -2.17 -36.45 13.82
C THR A 15 -1.03 -35.43 13.98
N THR A 16 0.20 -35.84 13.61
CA THR A 16 1.36 -34.93 13.61
C THR A 16 1.23 -33.84 12.55
N ILE A 17 0.72 -34.16 11.34
CA ILE A 17 0.43 -33.19 10.30
C ILE A 17 -0.71 -32.25 10.71
N ALA A 18 -1.76 -32.78 11.35
CA ALA A 18 -2.85 -31.94 11.87
C ALA A 18 -2.37 -30.99 12.99
N LEU A 19 -1.47 -31.43 13.89
CA LEU A 19 -0.86 -30.58 14.90
C LEU A 19 0.06 -29.52 14.28
N LEU A 20 0.84 -29.86 13.25
CA LEU A 20 1.65 -28.91 12.52
C LEU A 20 0.80 -27.88 11.76
N LEU A 21 -0.32 -28.31 11.15
CA LEU A 21 -1.25 -27.41 10.47
C LEU A 21 -2.03 -26.50 11.44
N THR A 22 -2.31 -26.96 12.67
CA THR A 22 -2.94 -26.12 13.71
C THR A 22 -1.96 -25.12 14.34
N GLN A 23 -0.65 -25.39 14.31
CA GLN A 23 0.35 -24.41 14.76
C GLN A 23 0.65 -23.33 13.69
N THR A 24 0.28 -23.54 12.42
CA THR A 24 0.45 -22.55 11.34
C THR A 24 -0.66 -21.48 11.32
N THR A 25 -1.64 -21.54 12.21
CA THR A 25 -2.69 -20.52 12.38
C THR A 25 -2.48 -19.60 13.59
N MET A 26 -1.29 -19.55 14.17
CA MET A 26 -0.89 -18.36 14.91
C MET A 26 -0.60 -17.27 13.88
N SER A 27 -1.65 -16.46 13.66
CA SER A 27 -1.60 -15.18 12.97
C SER A 27 -0.18 -14.62 12.98
N ASP A 28 0.46 -14.49 11.79
CA ASP A 28 1.57 -13.58 11.59
C ASP A 28 1.08 -12.17 11.95
N LYS A 29 1.02 -11.87 13.25
CA LYS A 29 0.82 -10.52 13.74
C LYS A 29 2.01 -9.75 13.20
N LEU A 30 1.78 -8.98 12.14
CA LEU A 30 2.78 -8.09 11.60
C LEU A 30 3.38 -7.33 12.77
N PHE A 31 4.67 -7.53 13.01
CA PHE A 31 5.37 -6.97 14.16
C PHE A 31 5.31 -5.43 14.17
N LEU A 32 5.18 -4.82 12.98
CA LEU A 32 5.09 -3.37 12.84
C LEU A 32 3.63 -2.91 12.79
N TRP A 33 3.23 -2.10 13.72
CA TRP A 33 1.90 -1.48 13.75
C TRP A 33 1.55 -0.70 12.49
N VAL A 34 2.54 -0.09 11.85
CA VAL A 34 2.39 0.61 10.57
C VAL A 34 1.79 -0.30 9.48
N GLU A 35 2.15 -1.58 9.48
CA GLU A 35 1.59 -2.55 8.53
C GLU A 35 0.30 -3.19 9.05
N GLN A 36 0.24 -3.51 10.34
CA GLN A 36 -0.94 -4.13 10.97
C GLN A 36 -2.18 -3.23 10.89
N TYR A 37 -2.02 -1.93 11.17
CA TYR A 37 -3.09 -0.94 11.19
C TYR A 37 -3.17 -0.10 9.92
N ARG A 38 -2.54 -0.56 8.83
CA ARG A 38 -2.60 0.12 7.53
C ARG A 38 -4.05 0.16 7.04
N PRO A 39 -4.60 1.33 6.71
CA PRO A 39 -5.95 1.47 6.13
C PRO A 39 -6.16 0.56 4.93
N LYS A 40 -7.30 -0.10 4.88
CA LYS A 40 -7.71 -1.00 3.79
C LYS A 40 -8.74 -0.39 2.88
N THR A 41 -9.37 0.70 3.31
CA THR A 41 -10.39 1.45 2.56
C THR A 41 -10.04 2.94 2.48
N ILE A 42 -10.59 3.64 1.50
CA ILE A 42 -10.40 5.09 1.37
C ILE A 42 -11.04 5.84 2.54
N GLU A 43 -12.12 5.30 3.09
CA GLU A 43 -12.81 5.88 4.25
C GLU A 43 -11.95 5.89 5.50
N GLU A 44 -11.15 4.83 5.71
CA GLU A 44 -10.20 4.72 6.81
C GLU A 44 -8.96 5.61 6.63
N CYS A 45 -8.67 6.04 5.39
CA CYS A 45 -7.54 6.90 5.11
C CYS A 45 -7.79 8.32 5.64
N ILE A 46 -6.80 8.87 6.32
CA ILE A 46 -6.82 10.25 6.81
C ILE A 46 -6.31 11.15 5.69
N LEU A 47 -7.23 11.81 5.00
CA LEU A 47 -6.99 12.63 3.83
C LEU A 47 -7.79 13.95 3.93
N PRO A 48 -7.32 15.01 3.25
CA PRO A 48 -8.14 16.20 3.02
C PRO A 48 -9.45 15.85 2.32
N ASP A 49 -10.55 16.52 2.69
CA ASP A 49 -11.88 16.22 2.14
C ASP A 49 -11.94 16.34 0.61
N SER A 50 -11.22 17.31 0.04
CA SER A 50 -11.10 17.48 -1.40
C SER A 50 -10.47 16.26 -2.07
N THR A 51 -9.37 15.75 -1.51
CA THR A 51 -8.65 14.57 -2.01
C THR A 51 -9.48 13.31 -1.84
N LYS A 52 -10.16 13.16 -0.70
CA LYS A 52 -11.03 12.02 -0.42
C LYS A 52 -12.17 11.91 -1.44
N LYS A 53 -12.83 13.02 -1.76
CA LYS A 53 -13.90 13.07 -2.78
C LYS A 53 -13.43 12.63 -4.17
N VAL A 54 -12.18 12.92 -4.56
CA VAL A 54 -11.63 12.47 -5.84
C VAL A 54 -11.54 10.93 -5.87
N PHE A 55 -11.01 10.32 -4.82
CA PHE A 55 -10.93 8.86 -4.75
C PHE A 55 -12.30 8.18 -4.65
N GLU A 56 -13.25 8.75 -3.91
CA GLU A 56 -14.64 8.29 -3.87
C GLU A 56 -15.30 8.36 -5.26
N GLY A 57 -14.95 9.39 -6.05
CA GLY A 57 -15.37 9.50 -7.45
C GLY A 57 -14.89 8.32 -8.29
N PHE A 58 -13.64 7.92 -8.17
CA PHE A 58 -13.09 6.75 -8.87
C PHE A 58 -13.77 5.44 -8.41
N LEU A 59 -14.03 5.29 -7.13
CA LEU A 59 -14.76 4.13 -6.59
C LEU A 59 -16.17 4.03 -7.17
N LYS A 60 -16.89 5.15 -7.27
CA LYS A 60 -18.25 5.19 -7.87
C LYS A 60 -18.24 4.85 -9.36
N GLN A 61 -17.21 5.26 -10.08
CA GLN A 61 -17.03 4.93 -11.50
C GLN A 61 -16.62 3.47 -11.72
N GLY A 62 -16.03 2.82 -10.70
CA GLY A 62 -15.47 1.47 -10.80
C GLY A 62 -14.22 1.39 -11.68
N GLU A 63 -13.60 2.53 -11.97
CA GLU A 63 -12.45 2.67 -12.86
C GLU A 63 -11.56 3.82 -12.39
N ILE A 64 -10.23 3.67 -12.59
CA ILE A 64 -9.25 4.72 -12.30
C ILE A 64 -8.50 5.11 -13.57
N PRO A 65 -8.12 6.39 -13.70
CA PRO A 65 -7.10 6.79 -14.69
C PRO A 65 -5.70 6.36 -14.23
N ASN A 66 -4.69 6.60 -15.05
CA ASN A 66 -3.32 6.55 -14.55
C ASN A 66 -3.12 7.69 -13.56
N LEU A 67 -2.51 7.40 -12.41
CA LEU A 67 -2.38 8.33 -11.29
C LEU A 67 -0.91 8.64 -11.00
N LEU A 68 -0.63 9.90 -10.68
CA LEU A 68 0.63 10.32 -10.06
C LEU A 68 0.31 10.94 -8.70
N LEU A 69 0.62 10.20 -7.63
CA LEU A 69 0.41 10.60 -6.25
C LEU A 69 1.68 11.29 -5.73
N SER A 70 1.63 12.59 -5.53
CA SER A 70 2.78 13.37 -5.10
C SER A 70 2.60 13.91 -3.68
N GLY A 71 3.70 14.02 -2.92
CA GLY A 71 3.66 14.57 -1.56
C GLY A 71 4.81 14.09 -0.69
N GLY A 72 5.00 14.65 0.47
CA GLY A 72 6.06 14.31 1.41
C GLY A 72 6.13 12.83 1.81
N ALA A 73 7.18 12.45 2.50
CA ALA A 73 7.29 11.10 3.06
C ALA A 73 6.22 10.89 4.15
N GLY A 74 5.74 9.64 4.28
CA GLY A 74 4.83 9.24 5.36
C GLY A 74 3.39 9.75 5.28
N VAL A 75 2.99 10.53 4.25
CA VAL A 75 1.62 11.09 4.10
C VAL A 75 0.58 10.09 3.58
N GLY A 76 0.92 8.82 3.41
CA GLY A 76 -0.04 7.77 3.06
C GLY A 76 -0.24 7.49 1.57
N LYS A 77 0.58 8.01 0.64
CA LYS A 77 0.44 7.81 -0.82
C LYS A 77 0.27 6.33 -1.22
N THR A 78 1.23 5.50 -0.84
CA THR A 78 1.23 4.05 -1.13
C THR A 78 0.05 3.34 -0.45
N THR A 79 -0.32 3.78 0.76
CA THR A 79 -1.47 3.25 1.50
C THR A 79 -2.77 3.51 0.77
N VAL A 80 -2.98 4.74 0.31
CA VAL A 80 -4.18 5.14 -0.45
C VAL A 80 -4.25 4.39 -1.78
N ALA A 81 -3.12 4.24 -2.50
CA ALA A 81 -3.06 3.46 -3.74
C ALA A 81 -3.52 2.01 -3.52
N LYS A 82 -3.00 1.36 -2.47
CA LYS A 82 -3.39 -0.02 -2.12
C LYS A 82 -4.85 -0.12 -1.66
N ALA A 83 -5.33 0.82 -0.84
CA ALA A 83 -6.72 0.86 -0.37
C ALA A 83 -7.70 1.04 -1.54
N LEU A 84 -7.39 1.91 -2.49
CA LEU A 84 -8.17 2.14 -3.70
C LEU A 84 -8.29 0.86 -4.55
N CYS A 85 -7.15 0.20 -4.82
CA CYS A 85 -7.14 -1.06 -5.58
C CYS A 85 -7.91 -2.18 -4.86
N ASN A 86 -7.76 -2.27 -3.53
CA ASN A 86 -8.48 -3.25 -2.72
C ASN A 86 -10.00 -3.06 -2.81
N GLN A 87 -10.50 -1.82 -2.68
CA GLN A 87 -11.93 -1.53 -2.77
C GLN A 87 -12.49 -1.75 -4.18
N LEU A 88 -11.70 -1.47 -5.22
CA LEU A 88 -12.09 -1.76 -6.62
C LEU A 88 -12.05 -3.27 -6.94
N GLY A 89 -11.38 -4.08 -6.11
CA GLY A 89 -11.13 -5.48 -6.40
C GLY A 89 -10.18 -5.67 -7.58
N SER A 90 -9.27 -4.71 -7.81
CA SER A 90 -8.26 -4.78 -8.86
C SER A 90 -7.05 -5.57 -8.40
N ASP A 91 -6.52 -6.43 -9.27
CA ASP A 91 -5.22 -7.03 -9.04
C ASP A 91 -4.15 -5.94 -9.10
N ILE A 92 -3.21 -5.98 -8.15
CA ILE A 92 -2.14 -5.00 -8.04
C ILE A 92 -0.77 -5.67 -8.07
N LEU A 93 0.10 -5.17 -8.94
CA LEU A 93 1.53 -5.46 -8.93
C LEU A 93 2.26 -4.24 -8.33
N VAL A 94 3.00 -4.44 -7.26
CA VAL A 94 3.77 -3.36 -6.60
C VAL A 94 5.25 -3.52 -6.93
N ILE A 95 5.85 -2.47 -7.44
CA ILE A 95 7.28 -2.41 -7.78
C ILE A 95 7.86 -1.16 -7.10
N ASN A 96 8.96 -1.32 -6.39
CA ASN A 96 9.64 -0.21 -5.73
C ASN A 96 10.70 0.39 -6.67
N GLY A 97 10.60 1.69 -6.95
CA GLY A 97 11.53 2.42 -7.80
C GLY A 97 12.94 2.59 -7.23
N SER A 98 13.11 2.34 -5.92
CA SER A 98 14.40 2.38 -5.23
C SER A 98 15.24 1.11 -5.41
N ASP A 99 14.72 0.07 -6.07
CA ASP A 99 15.40 -1.22 -6.24
C ASP A 99 16.37 -1.15 -7.45
N GLU A 100 17.52 -0.53 -7.24
CA GLU A 100 18.42 -0.03 -8.28
C GLU A 100 19.02 -1.10 -9.22
N GLY A 101 19.25 -2.32 -8.72
CA GLY A 101 20.11 -3.27 -9.44
C GLY A 101 19.49 -3.94 -10.67
N ARG A 102 18.16 -4.04 -10.77
CA ARG A 102 17.45 -4.77 -11.83
C ARG A 102 16.19 -4.08 -12.32
N PHE A 103 15.96 -2.84 -11.95
CA PHE A 103 14.68 -2.16 -12.15
C PHE A 103 14.29 -2.05 -13.63
N LEU A 104 15.21 -1.72 -14.51
CA LEU A 104 14.95 -1.62 -15.95
C LEU A 104 14.50 -2.97 -16.54
N GLU A 105 15.14 -4.06 -16.14
CA GLU A 105 14.81 -5.42 -16.59
C GLU A 105 13.49 -5.90 -15.98
N THR A 106 13.27 -5.63 -14.70
CA THR A 106 12.00 -5.90 -14.01
C THR A 106 10.84 -5.16 -14.66
N VAL A 107 10.99 -3.87 -14.94
CA VAL A 107 9.96 -3.09 -15.64
C VAL A 107 9.69 -3.66 -17.03
N ARG A 108 10.75 -3.97 -17.80
CA ARG A 108 10.60 -4.47 -19.16
C ARG A 108 9.90 -5.83 -19.21
N ASN A 109 10.28 -6.75 -18.36
CA ASN A 109 9.79 -8.13 -18.40
C ASN A 109 8.55 -8.32 -17.51
N THR A 110 8.63 -8.00 -16.23
CA THR A 110 7.54 -8.24 -15.27
C THR A 110 6.31 -7.40 -15.55
N CYS A 111 6.48 -6.09 -15.83
CA CYS A 111 5.34 -5.22 -16.14
C CYS A 111 4.65 -5.63 -17.44
N LYS A 112 5.41 -5.98 -18.49
CA LYS A 112 4.82 -6.43 -19.77
C LYS A 112 4.04 -7.71 -19.59
N VAL A 113 4.61 -8.72 -18.96
CA VAL A 113 3.94 -9.99 -18.71
C VAL A 113 2.67 -9.76 -17.88
N TYR A 114 2.78 -9.00 -16.79
CA TYR A 114 1.63 -8.71 -15.94
C TYR A 114 0.53 -7.95 -16.67
N ALA A 115 0.86 -6.91 -17.44
CA ALA A 115 -0.10 -6.09 -18.17
C ALA A 115 -0.76 -6.82 -19.36
N SER A 116 -0.06 -7.78 -19.99
CA SER A 116 -0.57 -8.56 -21.13
C SER A 116 -1.48 -9.73 -20.70
N THR A 117 -1.38 -10.20 -19.46
CA THR A 117 -2.23 -11.29 -18.97
C THR A 117 -3.59 -10.77 -18.50
N VAL A 118 -4.65 -11.57 -18.70
CA VAL A 118 -5.99 -11.28 -18.19
C VAL A 118 -6.09 -11.81 -16.76
N SER A 119 -6.69 -11.04 -15.85
CA SER A 119 -7.03 -11.53 -14.52
C SER A 119 -8.27 -12.40 -14.57
N LEU A 120 -8.20 -13.59 -13.96
CA LEU A 120 -9.34 -14.49 -13.80
C LEU A 120 -10.11 -14.24 -12.49
N THR A 121 -9.50 -13.52 -11.54
CA THR A 121 -10.02 -13.32 -10.17
C THR A 121 -10.46 -11.89 -9.91
N SER A 122 -9.96 -10.92 -10.66
CA SER A 122 -10.29 -9.50 -10.47
C SER A 122 -11.74 -9.22 -10.83
N LYS A 123 -12.41 -8.51 -9.92
CA LYS A 123 -13.75 -7.94 -10.16
C LYS A 123 -13.69 -6.64 -10.96
N ALA A 124 -12.52 -6.02 -11.01
CA ALA A 124 -12.30 -4.76 -11.71
C ALA A 124 -12.07 -4.98 -13.21
N ARG A 125 -12.34 -3.93 -13.99
CA ARG A 125 -12.15 -3.92 -15.45
C ARG A 125 -10.68 -3.95 -15.90
N HIS A 126 -9.76 -3.57 -15.00
CA HIS A 126 -8.34 -3.43 -15.33
C HIS A 126 -7.46 -3.83 -14.14
N LYS A 127 -6.25 -4.26 -14.44
CA LYS A 127 -5.18 -4.48 -13.48
C LYS A 127 -4.49 -3.18 -13.15
N VAL A 128 -3.75 -3.16 -12.05
CA VAL A 128 -3.00 -1.98 -11.62
C VAL A 128 -1.53 -2.34 -11.39
N ILE A 129 -0.63 -1.52 -11.92
CA ILE A 129 0.80 -1.54 -11.61
C ILE A 129 1.10 -0.30 -10.78
N LEU A 130 1.53 -0.51 -9.54
CA LEU A 130 1.96 0.54 -8.62
C LEU A 130 3.49 0.62 -8.64
N ILE A 131 4.00 1.74 -9.14
CA ILE A 131 5.43 2.08 -9.06
C ILE A 131 5.60 3.00 -7.85
N ASP A 132 6.08 2.42 -6.75
CA ASP A 132 6.34 3.18 -5.52
C ASP A 132 7.69 3.88 -5.61
N GLU A 133 7.79 5.11 -5.12
CA GLU A 133 9.01 5.94 -5.17
C GLU A 133 9.55 6.13 -6.60
N ALA A 134 8.68 6.44 -7.57
CA ALA A 134 9.03 6.61 -8.97
C ALA A 134 10.07 7.72 -9.21
N ASP A 135 10.19 8.69 -8.32
CA ASP A 135 11.18 9.76 -8.34
C ASP A 135 12.63 9.30 -8.06
N ASN A 136 12.83 8.04 -7.64
CA ASN A 136 14.13 7.39 -7.52
C ASN A 136 14.54 6.63 -8.79
N THR A 137 13.66 6.56 -9.80
CA THR A 137 13.96 5.88 -11.07
C THR A 137 14.75 6.78 -12.02
N THR A 138 15.57 6.17 -12.88
CA THR A 138 16.32 6.90 -13.91
C THR A 138 15.40 7.42 -15.03
N PRO A 139 15.78 8.48 -15.75
CA PRO A 139 15.01 8.98 -16.90
C PRO A 139 14.71 7.92 -17.95
N ASP A 140 15.64 7.01 -18.23
CA ASP A 140 15.45 5.92 -19.20
C ASP A 140 14.35 4.95 -18.78
N VAL A 141 14.29 4.63 -17.47
CA VAL A 141 13.22 3.83 -16.89
C VAL A 141 11.88 4.56 -17.00
N GLN A 142 11.84 5.86 -16.71
CA GLN A 142 10.62 6.66 -16.83
C GLN A 142 10.13 6.76 -18.30
N LEU A 143 11.03 6.82 -19.26
CA LEU A 143 10.68 6.74 -20.69
C LEU A 143 10.10 5.37 -21.07
N LEU A 144 10.66 4.29 -20.54
CA LEU A 144 10.10 2.95 -20.71
C LEU A 144 8.71 2.84 -20.07
N LEU A 145 8.53 3.32 -18.83
CA LEU A 145 7.23 3.34 -18.16
C LEU A 145 6.19 4.14 -18.95
N ARG A 146 6.57 5.29 -19.52
CA ARG A 146 5.72 6.06 -20.43
C ARG A 146 5.23 5.22 -21.61
N ALA A 147 6.14 4.47 -22.27
CA ALA A 147 5.78 3.60 -23.38
C ALA A 147 4.80 2.50 -22.97
N LEU A 148 5.01 1.88 -21.77
CA LEU A 148 4.11 0.86 -21.23
C LEU A 148 2.72 1.42 -20.89
N VAL A 149 2.65 2.63 -20.36
CA VAL A 149 1.38 3.33 -20.09
C VAL A 149 0.55 3.48 -21.36
N GLU A 150 1.19 3.80 -22.48
CA GLU A 150 0.50 3.92 -23.78
C GLU A 150 0.12 2.56 -24.37
N GLU A 151 1.05 1.59 -24.32
CA GLU A 151 0.87 0.25 -24.87
C GLU A 151 -0.29 -0.51 -24.22
N PHE A 152 -0.39 -0.43 -22.87
CA PHE A 152 -1.33 -1.24 -22.07
C PHE A 152 -2.53 -0.45 -21.54
N GLN A 153 -2.82 0.73 -22.03
CA GLN A 153 -3.91 1.59 -21.53
C GLN A 153 -5.31 0.93 -21.52
N LYS A 154 -5.55 -0.11 -22.33
CA LYS A 154 -6.83 -0.83 -22.38
C LYS A 154 -7.00 -1.82 -21.22
N ASN A 155 -5.90 -2.45 -20.79
CA ASN A 155 -5.93 -3.59 -19.87
C ASN A 155 -5.36 -3.27 -18.49
N CYS A 156 -4.54 -2.24 -18.39
CA CYS A 156 -3.79 -1.93 -17.19
C CYS A 156 -3.81 -0.43 -16.90
N ARG A 157 -3.79 -0.08 -15.60
CA ARG A 157 -3.59 1.29 -15.12
C ARG A 157 -2.32 1.36 -14.31
N PHE A 158 -1.70 2.51 -14.35
CA PHE A 158 -0.46 2.75 -13.62
C PHE A 158 -0.71 3.77 -12.52
N ILE A 159 -0.21 3.48 -11.34
CA ILE A 159 -0.18 4.40 -10.21
C ILE A 159 1.29 4.64 -9.87
N PHE A 160 1.71 5.89 -9.91
CA PHE A 160 3.05 6.30 -9.52
C PHE A 160 2.97 7.04 -8.20
N THR A 161 3.86 6.75 -7.26
CA THR A 161 4.06 7.61 -6.09
C THR A 161 5.40 8.33 -6.21
N CYS A 162 5.47 9.56 -5.74
CA CYS A 162 6.70 10.32 -5.69
C CYS A 162 6.71 11.29 -4.50
N ASN A 163 7.89 11.56 -3.97
CA ASN A 163 8.09 12.64 -3.00
C ASN A 163 8.33 13.97 -3.70
N TYR A 164 9.01 13.92 -4.84
CA TYR A 164 9.42 15.09 -5.63
C TYR A 164 8.89 14.98 -7.06
N LYS A 165 7.74 15.61 -7.34
CA LYS A 165 7.12 15.57 -8.67
C LYS A 165 8.00 16.15 -9.80
N ASN A 166 8.92 17.06 -9.48
CA ASN A 166 9.87 17.63 -10.44
C ASN A 166 10.93 16.64 -10.93
N LYS A 167 11.11 15.50 -10.26
CA LYS A 167 11.98 14.42 -10.73
C LYS A 167 11.28 13.48 -11.72
N ILE A 168 9.97 13.61 -11.90
CA ILE A 168 9.22 12.84 -12.89
C ILE A 168 9.24 13.60 -14.23
N ILE A 169 9.56 12.90 -15.32
CA ILE A 169 9.65 13.52 -16.65
C ILE A 169 8.28 14.03 -17.12
N ALA A 170 8.28 15.16 -17.81
CA ALA A 170 7.05 15.80 -18.32
C ALA A 170 6.17 14.87 -19.19
N PRO A 171 6.74 14.00 -20.06
CA PRO A 171 5.94 13.04 -20.84
C PRO A 171 5.15 12.03 -19.99
N LEU A 172 5.63 11.68 -18.79
CA LEU A 172 4.91 10.80 -17.88
C LEU A 172 3.83 11.57 -17.12
N HIS A 173 4.15 12.80 -16.69
CA HIS A 173 3.16 13.71 -16.07
C HIS A 173 1.91 13.90 -16.93
N SER A 174 2.07 14.13 -18.24
CA SER A 174 0.95 14.41 -19.16
C SER A 174 -0.01 13.23 -19.36
N ARG A 175 0.40 12.02 -18.94
CA ARG A 175 -0.38 10.77 -19.06
C ARG A 175 -1.06 10.34 -17.77
N CYS A 176 -0.84 11.09 -16.71
CA CYS A 176 -1.36 10.76 -15.37
C CYS A 176 -2.21 11.90 -14.82
N SER A 177 -3.26 11.57 -14.10
CA SER A 177 -3.95 12.53 -13.23
C SER A 177 -3.11 12.73 -11.99
N VAL A 178 -2.63 13.95 -11.79
CA VAL A 178 -1.77 14.28 -10.65
C VAL A 178 -2.64 14.59 -9.44
N ILE A 179 -2.39 13.89 -8.34
CA ILE A 179 -3.04 14.14 -7.05
C ILE A 179 -1.97 14.53 -6.04
N ASP A 180 -2.07 15.73 -5.52
CA ASP A 180 -1.13 16.23 -4.52
C ASP A 180 -1.65 15.96 -3.10
N PHE A 181 -0.80 15.31 -2.29
CA PHE A 181 -1.08 14.97 -0.89
C PHE A 181 -0.71 16.11 0.08
N GLN A 182 -0.60 17.35 -0.43
CA GLN A 182 -0.40 18.49 0.44
C GLN A 182 -1.71 18.83 1.16
N THR A 183 -1.64 18.89 2.48
CA THR A 183 -2.79 19.31 3.30
C THR A 183 -2.91 20.81 3.29
N PRO A 184 -4.04 21.39 2.83
CA PRO A 184 -4.30 22.82 2.95
C PRO A 184 -4.17 23.30 4.41
N SER A 185 -3.64 24.50 4.60
CA SER A 185 -3.39 25.02 5.97
C SER A 185 -4.65 25.05 6.82
N ALA A 186 -5.82 25.30 6.21
CA ALA A 186 -7.12 25.31 6.90
C ALA A 186 -7.53 23.90 7.42
N GLU A 187 -7.16 22.82 6.73
CA GLU A 187 -7.54 21.45 7.08
C GLU A 187 -6.53 20.74 7.99
N LYS A 188 -5.32 21.32 8.17
CA LYS A 188 -4.28 20.71 9.04
C LYS A 188 -4.76 20.36 10.45
N PRO A 189 -5.51 21.22 11.17
CA PRO A 189 -6.00 20.86 12.50
C PRO A 189 -6.98 19.69 12.50
N GLN A 190 -7.84 19.59 11.47
CA GLN A 190 -8.79 18.51 11.32
C GLN A 190 -8.07 17.18 11.07
N ILE A 191 -7.10 17.16 10.15
CA ILE A 191 -6.29 15.99 9.84
C ILE A 191 -5.48 15.54 11.07
N ALA A 192 -4.85 16.47 11.79
CA ALA A 192 -4.11 16.16 13.00
C ALA A 192 -5.02 15.56 14.09
N ARG A 193 -6.25 16.07 14.24
CA ARG A 193 -7.24 15.53 15.18
C ARG A 193 -7.68 14.12 14.77
N ALA A 194 -7.99 13.90 13.51
CA ALA A 194 -8.37 12.58 13.00
C ALA A 194 -7.23 11.55 13.24
N PHE A 195 -5.99 11.96 13.04
CA PHE A 195 -4.83 11.12 13.29
C PHE A 195 -4.63 10.84 14.79
N PHE A 196 -4.79 11.84 15.64
CA PHE A 196 -4.78 11.67 17.10
C PHE A 196 -5.82 10.64 17.57
N THR A 197 -7.05 10.74 17.07
CA THR A 197 -8.12 9.78 17.39
C THR A 197 -7.72 8.38 16.92
N ARG A 198 -7.19 8.24 15.70
CA ARG A 198 -6.75 6.93 15.18
C ARG A 198 -5.67 6.27 16.05
N ILE A 199 -4.71 7.06 16.56
CA ILE A 199 -3.67 6.53 17.46
C ILE A 199 -4.28 6.07 18.77
N LYS A 200 -5.22 6.82 19.36
CA LYS A 200 -5.93 6.41 20.58
C LYS A 200 -6.64 5.08 20.36
N ASP A 201 -7.39 4.95 19.28
CA ASP A 201 -8.10 3.70 18.94
C ASP A 201 -7.12 2.51 18.86
N ILE A 202 -5.94 2.69 18.27
CA ILE A 202 -4.90 1.65 18.19
C ILE A 202 -4.37 1.31 19.58
N LEU A 203 -4.05 2.30 20.40
CA LEU A 203 -3.56 2.09 21.76
C LEU A 203 -4.59 1.38 22.64
N ASP A 204 -5.87 1.70 22.48
CA ASP A 204 -6.97 1.06 23.18
C ASP A 204 -7.14 -0.42 22.75
N ILE A 205 -7.02 -0.71 21.44
CA ILE A 205 -7.05 -2.07 20.89
C ILE A 205 -5.90 -2.91 21.46
N GLU A 206 -4.70 -2.34 21.54
CA GLU A 206 -3.51 -3.00 22.08
C GLU A 206 -3.45 -2.97 23.61
N LYS A 207 -4.46 -2.36 24.28
CA LYS A 207 -4.57 -2.25 25.75
C LYS A 207 -3.38 -1.57 26.41
N ILE A 208 -2.80 -0.60 25.73
CA ILE A 208 -1.67 0.19 26.23
C ILE A 208 -2.22 1.41 26.98
N LYS A 209 -1.77 1.62 28.21
CA LYS A 209 -2.09 2.82 29.00
C LYS A 209 -1.31 4.02 28.45
N TYR A 210 -1.98 5.12 28.20
CA TYR A 210 -1.37 6.34 27.68
C TYR A 210 -1.97 7.58 28.35
N GLU A 211 -1.23 8.68 28.27
CA GLU A 211 -1.72 10.01 28.61
C GLU A 211 -2.03 10.77 27.31
N GLU A 212 -3.22 11.33 27.19
CA GLU A 212 -3.63 12.08 25.98
C GLU A 212 -2.68 13.23 25.62
N LYS A 213 -2.13 13.90 26.63
CA LYS A 213 -1.14 14.99 26.43
C LYS A 213 0.12 14.49 25.74
N VAL A 214 0.60 13.27 26.08
CA VAL A 214 1.78 12.67 25.45
C VAL A 214 1.49 12.31 24.01
N VAL A 215 0.36 11.67 23.74
CA VAL A 215 -0.08 11.33 22.39
C VAL A 215 -0.21 12.59 21.53
N ALA A 216 -0.83 13.65 22.04
CA ALA A 216 -0.94 14.93 21.33
C ALA A 216 0.42 15.54 21.00
N ALA A 217 1.39 15.50 21.93
CA ALA A 217 2.74 16.01 21.71
C ALA A 217 3.49 15.19 20.62
N VAL A 218 3.32 13.87 20.61
CA VAL A 218 3.91 12.99 19.58
C VAL A 218 3.32 13.32 18.20
N VAL A 219 1.98 13.41 18.09
CA VAL A 219 1.31 13.79 16.84
C VAL A 219 1.81 15.16 16.35
N GLN A 220 1.87 16.14 17.21
CA GLN A 220 2.33 17.49 16.84
C GLN A 220 3.78 17.51 16.36
N LYS A 221 4.64 16.69 16.98
CA LYS A 221 6.08 16.60 16.64
C LYS A 221 6.33 15.98 15.27
N PHE A 222 5.57 14.94 14.90
CA PHE A 222 5.85 14.15 13.70
C PHE A 222 4.94 14.46 12.52
N TYR A 223 3.85 15.20 12.73
CA TYR A 223 2.98 15.62 11.65
C TYR A 223 3.76 16.35 10.53
N PRO A 224 3.56 16.05 9.25
CA PRO A 224 2.53 15.19 8.64
C PRO A 224 2.99 13.75 8.36
N ASP A 225 4.09 13.27 8.92
CA ASP A 225 4.59 11.92 8.68
C ASP A 225 3.89 10.91 9.62
N PHE A 226 2.83 10.29 9.11
CA PHE A 226 2.05 9.28 9.85
C PHE A 226 2.80 7.98 10.14
N ARG A 227 3.93 7.74 9.48
CA ARG A 227 4.73 6.53 9.68
C ARG A 227 5.62 6.61 10.93
N ARG A 228 6.03 7.83 11.30
CA ARG A 228 6.98 8.07 12.40
C ARG A 228 6.28 8.25 13.75
N THR A 229 4.97 8.36 13.78
CA THR A 229 4.17 8.51 14.98
C THR A 229 3.78 7.17 15.52
#